data_bb66b8e06253debf78564dfc2b608f45
#
_entry.id   bb66b8e06253debf78564dfc2b608f45
#
_cell.length_a   1.000
_cell.length_b   1.000
_cell.length_c   1.000
_cell.angle_alpha   90.00
_cell.angle_beta   90.00
_cell.angle_gamma   90.00
#
_symmetry.space_group_name_H-M   'P 1'
#
loop_
_entity.id
_entity.type
_entity.pdbx_description
1 polymer ?
#
loop_
_entity_poly.entity_id
_entity_poly.type
_entity_poly.pdbx_seq_one_letter_code
_entity_poly.pdbx_strand_id
1 'polypeptide(L)'
;MSVKDKSKKRLSRENILDSALRIIGTNGIYSLTHRSVAKEAKVAHSTVSYYFRTIDDLTVGAFKKLIADDEAVSDAQLLNLVEKKGTFSIEEFVGVIASGLKSKHKSGYLLQAEYELFVYSSRNKELAEAMRNARKRDVNGVQKLLDRKGYKNVDAEIILSIFGEFARDLVHNNLKGAELKVKKVLNLIEKLKK
;
A
#
# COMPACT_ATOMS: atom_id res chain seq x y z
N MET A 1 -17.57 -24.33 17.76
CA MET A 1 -16.45 -23.40 17.91
C MET A 1 -16.99 -22.04 18.32
N SER A 2 -16.63 -21.52 19.49
CA SER A 2 -17.16 -20.27 20.07
C SER A 2 -16.73 -19.04 19.24
N VAL A 3 -17.54 -17.98 19.27
CA VAL A 3 -17.21 -16.67 18.62
C VAL A 3 -15.86 -16.13 19.12
N LYS A 4 -15.55 -16.29 20.41
CA LYS A 4 -14.25 -15.93 21.02
C LYS A 4 -13.07 -16.71 20.41
N ASP A 5 -13.26 -17.98 20.07
CA ASP A 5 -12.22 -18.84 19.48
C ASP A 5 -11.92 -18.46 18.02
N LYS A 6 -12.95 -18.10 17.25
CA LYS A 6 -12.80 -17.57 15.89
C LYS A 6 -12.07 -16.20 15.87
N SER A 7 -12.41 -15.33 16.82
CA SER A 7 -11.75 -14.02 16.96
C SER A 7 -10.27 -14.16 17.31
N LYS A 8 -9.92 -15.02 18.27
CA LYS A 8 -8.52 -15.29 18.66
C LYS A 8 -7.69 -15.89 17.52
N LYS A 9 -8.29 -16.81 16.75
CA LYS A 9 -7.64 -17.39 15.55
C LYS A 9 -7.38 -16.33 14.48
N ARG A 10 -8.35 -15.45 14.21
CA ARG A 10 -8.20 -14.36 13.24
C ARG A 10 -7.07 -13.41 13.64
N LEU A 11 -7.07 -12.95 14.89
CA LEU A 11 -6.03 -12.08 15.43
C LEU A 11 -4.63 -12.72 15.36
N SER A 12 -4.51 -14.02 15.63
CA SER A 12 -3.24 -14.72 15.51
C SER A 12 -2.74 -14.80 14.06
N ARG A 13 -3.63 -15.05 13.09
CA ARG A 13 -3.28 -15.09 11.67
C ARG A 13 -2.86 -13.72 11.15
N GLU A 14 -3.58 -12.66 11.52
CA GLU A 14 -3.25 -11.28 11.15
C GLU A 14 -1.88 -10.87 11.72
N ASN A 15 -1.62 -11.14 13.00
CA ASN A 15 -0.33 -10.87 13.63
C ASN A 15 0.85 -11.58 12.93
N ILE A 16 0.65 -12.83 12.47
CA ILE A 16 1.66 -13.56 11.69
C ILE A 16 1.94 -12.85 10.37
N LEU A 17 0.89 -12.40 9.65
CA LEU A 17 1.04 -11.71 8.38
C LEU A 17 1.70 -10.33 8.54
N ASP A 18 1.35 -9.57 9.57
CA ASP A 18 1.99 -8.29 9.90
C ASP A 18 3.48 -8.47 10.24
N SER A 19 3.80 -9.52 10.99
CA SER A 19 5.18 -9.87 11.31
C SER A 19 5.97 -10.29 10.08
N ALA A 20 5.33 -11.02 9.15
CA ALA A 20 5.94 -11.38 7.87
C ALA A 20 6.24 -10.13 7.02
N LEU A 21 5.30 -9.18 6.91
CA LEU A 21 5.52 -7.91 6.20
C LEU A 21 6.64 -7.09 6.82
N ARG A 22 6.72 -7.05 8.15
CA ARG A 22 7.80 -6.36 8.85
C ARG A 22 9.17 -6.97 8.53
N ILE A 23 9.28 -8.29 8.55
CA ILE A 23 10.53 -8.99 8.19
C ILE A 23 10.89 -8.72 6.73
N ILE A 24 9.92 -8.85 5.80
CA ILE A 24 10.13 -8.60 4.38
C ILE A 24 10.63 -7.17 4.15
N GLY A 25 9.96 -6.17 4.69
CA GLY A 25 10.32 -4.77 4.47
C GLY A 25 11.59 -4.32 5.19
N THR A 26 11.98 -4.97 6.29
CA THR A 26 13.17 -4.60 7.07
C THR A 26 14.43 -5.36 6.63
N ASN A 27 14.28 -6.65 6.32
CA ASN A 27 15.40 -7.58 6.10
C ASN A 27 15.42 -8.21 4.71
N GLY A 28 14.43 -7.88 3.87
CA GLY A 28 14.23 -8.49 2.55
C GLY A 28 13.50 -9.84 2.60
N ILE A 29 12.94 -10.24 1.46
CA ILE A 29 12.09 -11.43 1.35
C ILE A 29 12.84 -12.75 1.69
N TYR A 30 14.13 -12.83 1.44
CA TYR A 30 14.94 -14.02 1.75
C TYR A 30 15.13 -14.28 3.24
N SER A 31 14.85 -13.28 4.10
CA SER A 31 14.86 -13.42 5.56
C SER A 31 13.59 -14.04 6.13
N LEU A 32 12.57 -14.25 5.27
CA LEU A 32 11.28 -14.79 5.67
C LEU A 32 11.39 -16.31 5.84
N THR A 33 11.20 -16.78 7.07
CA THR A 33 11.10 -18.20 7.42
C THR A 33 10.01 -18.38 8.47
N HIS A 34 9.44 -19.58 8.61
CA HIS A 34 8.51 -19.86 9.71
C HIS A 34 9.10 -19.51 11.09
N ARG A 35 10.39 -19.76 11.28
CA ARG A 35 11.08 -19.49 12.54
C ARG A 35 11.26 -17.99 12.81
N SER A 36 11.65 -17.21 11.78
CA SER A 36 11.80 -15.76 11.93
C SER A 36 10.45 -15.10 12.22
N VAL A 37 9.39 -15.54 11.53
CA VAL A 37 8.04 -15.01 11.74
C VAL A 37 7.48 -15.43 13.10
N ALA A 38 7.68 -16.66 13.55
CA ALA A 38 7.25 -17.10 14.88
C ALA A 38 7.89 -16.26 15.99
N LYS A 39 9.18 -15.95 15.85
CA LYS A 39 9.92 -15.09 16.79
C LYS A 39 9.36 -13.66 16.78
N GLU A 40 9.17 -13.06 15.61
CA GLU A 40 8.66 -11.69 15.48
C GLU A 40 7.22 -11.58 15.97
N ALA A 41 6.35 -12.52 15.61
CA ALA A 41 4.94 -12.57 16.03
C ALA A 41 4.76 -12.99 17.49
N LYS A 42 5.83 -13.43 18.17
CA LYS A 42 5.79 -13.96 19.56
C LYS A 42 4.81 -15.12 19.72
N VAL A 43 4.81 -16.04 18.74
CA VAL A 43 3.98 -17.27 18.76
C VAL A 43 4.87 -18.51 18.64
N ALA A 44 4.31 -19.69 18.93
CA ALA A 44 5.00 -20.95 18.70
C ALA A 44 5.23 -21.20 17.20
N HIS A 45 6.34 -21.82 16.82
CA HIS A 45 6.62 -22.21 15.43
C HIS A 45 5.49 -23.06 14.83
N SER A 46 4.94 -23.99 15.62
CA SER A 46 3.78 -24.82 15.21
C SER A 46 2.54 -23.99 14.87
N THR A 47 2.37 -22.82 15.49
CA THR A 47 1.27 -21.89 15.18
C THR A 47 1.41 -21.32 13.78
N VAL A 48 2.62 -20.90 13.38
CA VAL A 48 2.87 -20.40 12.03
C VAL A 48 2.65 -21.50 11.00
N SER A 49 3.22 -22.70 11.22
CA SER A 49 3.08 -23.85 10.33
C SER A 49 1.63 -24.36 10.24
N TYR A 50 0.83 -24.14 11.27
CA TYR A 50 -0.61 -24.47 11.24
C TYR A 50 -1.39 -23.56 10.28
N TYR A 51 -1.08 -22.25 10.25
CA TYR A 51 -1.77 -21.30 9.37
C TYR A 51 -1.19 -21.28 7.95
N PHE A 52 0.10 -21.51 7.80
CA PHE A 52 0.82 -21.42 6.54
C PHE A 52 1.76 -22.62 6.41
N ARG A 53 1.43 -23.54 5.52
CA ARG A 53 2.18 -24.81 5.35
C ARG A 53 3.54 -24.57 4.69
N THR A 54 3.61 -23.63 3.77
CA THR A 54 4.83 -23.28 3.04
C THR A 54 5.20 -21.82 3.26
N ILE A 55 6.45 -21.47 2.98
CA ILE A 55 6.90 -20.07 2.98
C ILE A 55 6.22 -19.29 1.86
N ASP A 56 5.93 -19.94 0.74
CA ASP A 56 5.21 -19.31 -0.38
C ASP A 56 3.78 -18.94 0.03
N ASP A 57 3.04 -19.83 0.70
CA ASP A 57 1.71 -19.52 1.25
C ASP A 57 1.74 -18.30 2.20
N LEU A 58 2.76 -18.26 3.06
CA LEU A 58 2.95 -17.15 4.00
C LEU A 58 3.27 -15.84 3.27
N THR A 59 4.16 -15.90 2.27
CA THR A 59 4.56 -14.76 1.45
C THR A 59 3.37 -14.19 0.67
N VAL A 60 2.65 -15.06 -0.03
CA VAL A 60 1.45 -14.68 -0.79
C VAL A 60 0.37 -14.12 0.15
N GLY A 61 0.17 -14.75 1.30
CA GLY A 61 -0.77 -14.27 2.31
C GLY A 61 -0.41 -12.89 2.86
N ALA A 62 0.87 -12.63 3.14
CA ALA A 62 1.36 -11.34 3.62
C ALA A 62 1.17 -10.24 2.56
N PHE A 63 1.51 -10.52 1.30
CA PHE A 63 1.35 -9.56 0.23
C PHE A 63 -0.11 -9.27 -0.12
N LYS A 64 -0.99 -10.28 -0.05
CA LYS A 64 -2.44 -10.06 -0.18
C LYS A 64 -2.98 -9.14 0.93
N LYS A 65 -2.51 -9.34 2.16
CA LYS A 65 -2.88 -8.45 3.27
C LYS A 65 -2.40 -7.03 3.01
N LEU A 66 -1.16 -6.85 2.56
CA LEU A 66 -0.62 -5.52 2.23
C LEU A 66 -1.49 -4.80 1.20
N ILE A 67 -1.86 -5.48 0.10
CA ILE A 67 -2.75 -4.93 -0.93
C ILE A 67 -4.10 -4.53 -0.33
N ALA A 68 -4.71 -5.41 0.49
CA ALA A 68 -6.02 -5.14 1.08
C ALA A 68 -5.99 -3.99 2.11
N ASP A 69 -4.94 -3.88 2.91
CA ASP A 69 -4.76 -2.79 3.86
C ASP A 69 -4.59 -1.44 3.13
N ASP A 70 -3.83 -1.42 2.03
CA ASP A 70 -3.67 -0.23 1.19
C ASP A 70 -4.98 0.20 0.54
N GLU A 71 -5.78 -0.76 0.06
CA GLU A 71 -7.12 -0.51 -0.46
C GLU A 71 -8.00 0.17 0.58
N ALA A 72 -8.06 -0.39 1.78
CA ALA A 72 -8.90 0.15 2.86
C ALA A 72 -8.46 1.58 3.27
N VAL A 73 -7.15 1.86 3.31
CA VAL A 73 -6.62 3.20 3.62
C VAL A 73 -6.94 4.18 2.50
N SER A 74 -6.75 3.80 1.24
CA SER A 74 -7.04 4.64 0.08
C SER A 74 -8.53 4.98 0.01
N ASP A 75 -9.41 4.00 0.19
CA ASP A 75 -10.86 4.20 0.19
C ASP A 75 -11.30 5.14 1.33
N ALA A 76 -10.77 4.96 2.54
CA ALA A 76 -11.08 5.84 3.67
C ALA A 76 -10.61 7.29 3.42
N GLN A 77 -9.42 7.47 2.84
CA GLN A 77 -8.89 8.79 2.51
C GLN A 77 -9.72 9.48 1.42
N LEU A 78 -10.11 8.75 0.38
CA LEU A 78 -10.97 9.27 -0.69
C LEU A 78 -12.36 9.62 -0.20
N LEU A 79 -12.97 8.78 0.65
CA LEU A 79 -14.26 9.05 1.28
C LEU A 79 -14.21 10.32 2.13
N ASN A 80 -13.19 10.48 2.97
CA ASN A 80 -12.99 11.69 3.79
C ASN A 80 -12.88 12.97 2.96
N LEU A 81 -12.25 12.90 1.78
CA LEU A 81 -12.19 14.04 0.85
C LEU A 81 -13.57 14.36 0.26
N VAL A 82 -14.34 13.34 -0.10
CA VAL A 82 -15.67 13.50 -0.72
C VAL A 82 -16.69 14.00 0.30
N GLU A 83 -16.67 13.51 1.54
CA GLU A 83 -17.60 13.87 2.62
C GLU A 83 -17.37 15.29 3.15
N LYS A 84 -16.18 15.87 2.99
CA LYS A 84 -15.91 17.29 3.26
C LYS A 84 -16.67 18.23 2.29
N LYS A 85 -18.02 18.05 2.19
CA LYS A 85 -18.97 18.91 1.47
C LYS A 85 -18.55 19.31 0.04
N GLY A 86 -17.97 18.40 -0.74
CA GLY A 86 -17.73 18.61 -2.17
C GLY A 86 -16.69 19.70 -2.55
N THR A 87 -16.02 20.31 -1.58
CA THR A 87 -15.12 21.45 -1.78
C THR A 87 -13.69 21.18 -1.28
N PHE A 88 -13.09 20.04 -1.69
CA PHE A 88 -11.65 19.90 -1.48
C PHE A 88 -10.87 20.62 -2.61
N SER A 89 -9.73 21.20 -2.29
CA SER A 89 -8.82 21.77 -3.28
C SER A 89 -7.95 20.67 -3.90
N ILE A 90 -7.33 20.96 -5.04
CA ILE A 90 -6.39 20.03 -5.67
C ILE A 90 -5.15 19.81 -4.79
N GLU A 91 -4.75 20.83 -4.03
CA GLU A 91 -3.65 20.77 -3.08
C GLU A 91 -3.96 19.81 -1.93
N GLU A 92 -5.20 19.84 -1.40
CA GLU A 92 -5.66 18.90 -0.38
C GLU A 92 -5.64 17.47 -0.91
N PHE A 93 -6.11 17.24 -2.13
CA PHE A 93 -6.10 15.91 -2.79
C PHE A 93 -4.67 15.40 -2.94
N VAL A 94 -3.77 16.18 -3.53
CA VAL A 94 -2.35 15.84 -3.69
C VAL A 94 -1.68 15.63 -2.33
N GLY A 95 -2.02 16.47 -1.34
CA GLY A 95 -1.53 16.38 0.04
C GLY A 95 -1.94 15.08 0.74
N VAL A 96 -3.16 14.59 0.51
CA VAL A 96 -3.64 13.30 1.09
C VAL A 96 -2.82 12.13 0.56
N ILE A 97 -2.61 12.03 -0.76
CA ILE A 97 -1.79 10.95 -1.34
C ILE A 97 -0.35 11.01 -0.82
N ALA A 98 0.26 12.19 -0.84
CA ALA A 98 1.62 12.38 -0.32
C ALA A 98 1.74 12.02 1.18
N SER A 99 0.73 12.36 1.98
CA SER A 99 0.69 12.04 3.42
C SER A 99 0.59 10.54 3.66
N GLY A 100 -0.22 9.83 2.89
CA GLY A 100 -0.32 8.36 2.95
C GLY A 100 1.03 7.69 2.72
N LEU A 101 1.74 8.07 1.66
CA LEU A 101 3.08 7.56 1.34
C LEU A 101 4.12 7.91 2.41
N LYS A 102 4.08 9.15 2.94
CA LYS A 102 4.94 9.55 4.07
C LYS A 102 4.65 8.74 5.34
N SER A 103 3.40 8.39 5.59
CA SER A 103 3.02 7.52 6.71
C SER A 103 3.60 6.12 6.57
N LYS A 104 3.53 5.51 5.38
CA LYS A 104 4.17 4.23 5.08
C LYS A 104 5.68 4.30 5.25
N HIS A 105 6.33 5.37 4.75
CA HIS A 105 7.76 5.58 4.95
C HIS A 105 8.14 5.64 6.45
N LYS A 106 7.36 6.36 7.26
CA LYS A 106 7.57 6.43 8.72
C LYS A 106 7.43 5.08 9.44
N SER A 107 6.72 4.13 8.89
CA SER A 107 6.64 2.77 9.44
C SER A 107 7.99 2.06 9.48
N GLY A 108 8.92 2.48 8.58
CA GLY A 108 10.25 1.90 8.43
C GLY A 108 10.32 0.59 7.64
N TYR A 109 9.18 0.08 7.15
CA TYR A 109 9.17 -1.20 6.41
C TYR A 109 8.10 -1.32 5.32
N LEU A 110 6.99 -0.58 5.40
CA LEU A 110 5.86 -0.80 4.49
C LEU A 110 6.19 -0.46 3.03
N LEU A 111 6.87 0.65 2.76
CA LEU A 111 7.27 0.99 1.39
C LEU A 111 8.26 -0.04 0.83
N GLN A 112 9.20 -0.50 1.63
CA GLN A 112 10.15 -1.54 1.22
C GLN A 112 9.43 -2.85 0.92
N ALA A 113 8.45 -3.24 1.76
CA ALA A 113 7.62 -4.42 1.50
C ALA A 113 6.82 -4.30 0.18
N GLU A 114 6.34 -3.10 -0.18
CA GLU A 114 5.68 -2.87 -1.48
C GLU A 114 6.63 -3.07 -2.67
N TYR A 115 7.88 -2.63 -2.57
CA TYR A 115 8.88 -2.88 -3.62
C TYR A 115 9.21 -4.37 -3.74
N GLU A 116 9.33 -5.08 -2.62
CA GLU A 116 9.50 -6.54 -2.63
C GLU A 116 8.28 -7.24 -3.27
N LEU A 117 7.05 -6.79 -2.96
CA LEU A 117 5.82 -7.28 -3.60
C LEU A 117 5.88 -7.06 -5.13
N PHE A 118 6.28 -5.88 -5.58
CA PHE A 118 6.38 -5.57 -7.01
C PHE A 118 7.30 -6.56 -7.72
N VAL A 119 8.50 -6.81 -7.18
CA VAL A 119 9.47 -7.76 -7.74
C VAL A 119 8.94 -9.20 -7.67
N TYR A 120 8.37 -9.60 -6.53
CA TYR A 120 7.86 -10.96 -6.34
C TYR A 120 6.67 -11.27 -7.25
N SER A 121 5.78 -10.30 -7.46
CA SER A 121 4.59 -10.45 -8.32
C SER A 121 4.94 -10.75 -9.78
N SER A 122 6.14 -10.37 -10.26
CA SER A 122 6.60 -10.69 -11.62
C SER A 122 6.68 -12.21 -11.87
N ARG A 123 6.77 -13.01 -10.81
CA ARG A 123 6.87 -14.48 -10.84
C ARG A 123 5.65 -15.18 -10.23
N ASN A 124 4.66 -14.42 -9.76
CA ASN A 124 3.44 -14.95 -9.15
C ASN A 124 2.21 -14.33 -9.81
N LYS A 125 1.51 -15.13 -10.63
CA LYS A 125 0.36 -14.66 -11.45
C LYS A 125 -0.78 -14.10 -10.60
N GLU A 126 -1.06 -14.72 -9.45
CA GLU A 126 -2.15 -14.29 -8.55
C GLU A 126 -1.88 -12.90 -7.97
N LEU A 127 -0.66 -12.65 -7.49
CA LEU A 127 -0.27 -11.35 -6.98
C LEU A 127 -0.17 -10.29 -8.09
N ALA A 128 0.32 -10.67 -9.27
CA ALA A 128 0.34 -9.78 -10.42
C ALA A 128 -1.07 -9.32 -10.83
N GLU A 129 -2.05 -10.23 -10.79
CA GLU A 129 -3.45 -9.90 -11.06
C GLU A 129 -4.04 -9.01 -9.97
N ALA A 130 -3.81 -9.33 -8.69
CA ALA A 130 -4.26 -8.52 -7.56
C ALA A 130 -3.70 -7.09 -7.65
N MET A 131 -2.41 -6.92 -7.96
CA MET A 131 -1.79 -5.60 -8.14
C MET A 131 -2.39 -4.82 -9.33
N ARG A 132 -2.62 -5.49 -10.47
CA ARG A 132 -3.28 -4.84 -11.61
C ARG A 132 -4.69 -4.35 -11.25
N ASN A 133 -5.45 -5.16 -10.52
CA ASN A 133 -6.80 -4.80 -10.09
C ASN A 133 -6.78 -3.65 -9.09
N ALA A 134 -5.86 -3.66 -8.13
CA ALA A 134 -5.64 -2.55 -7.20
C ALA A 134 -5.29 -1.25 -7.97
N ARG A 135 -4.32 -1.31 -8.87
CA ARG A 135 -3.92 -0.16 -9.70
C ARG A 135 -5.08 0.40 -10.52
N LYS A 136 -5.84 -0.47 -11.20
CA LYS A 136 -7.02 -0.06 -11.99
C LYS A 136 -8.07 0.63 -11.13
N ARG A 137 -8.30 0.15 -9.92
CA ARG A 137 -9.24 0.77 -8.98
C ARG A 137 -8.76 2.15 -8.55
N ASP A 138 -7.47 2.29 -8.18
CA ASP A 138 -6.89 3.57 -7.76
C ASP A 138 -6.97 4.60 -8.89
N VAL A 139 -6.58 4.23 -10.12
CA VAL A 139 -6.68 5.09 -11.30
C VAL A 139 -8.13 5.54 -11.53
N ASN A 140 -9.09 4.61 -11.49
CA ASN A 140 -10.50 4.93 -11.67
C ASN A 140 -11.04 5.85 -10.56
N GLY A 141 -10.64 5.62 -9.31
CA GLY A 141 -11.03 6.44 -8.16
C GLY A 141 -10.52 7.88 -8.30
N VAL A 142 -9.24 8.02 -8.59
CA VAL A 142 -8.58 9.32 -8.79
C VAL A 142 -9.17 10.05 -10.01
N GLN A 143 -9.38 9.36 -11.13
CA GLN A 143 -9.98 9.97 -12.34
C GLN A 143 -11.37 10.53 -12.06
N LYS A 144 -12.23 9.76 -11.39
CA LYS A 144 -13.58 10.24 -11.00
C LYS A 144 -13.53 11.50 -10.14
N LEU A 145 -12.55 11.62 -9.25
CA LEU A 145 -12.37 12.82 -8.42
C LEU A 145 -11.92 14.01 -9.27
N LEU A 146 -10.95 13.83 -10.15
CA LEU A 146 -10.47 14.85 -11.08
C LEU A 146 -11.59 15.35 -11.99
N ASP A 147 -12.36 14.45 -12.58
CA ASP A 147 -13.49 14.77 -13.47
C ASP A 147 -14.57 15.59 -12.76
N ARG A 148 -14.95 15.21 -11.52
CA ARG A 148 -15.91 15.94 -10.69
C ARG A 148 -15.45 17.36 -10.37
N LYS A 149 -14.15 17.61 -10.34
CA LYS A 149 -13.54 18.92 -10.09
C LYS A 149 -13.28 19.71 -11.37
N GLY A 150 -13.67 19.18 -12.53
CA GLY A 150 -13.49 19.83 -13.82
C GLY A 150 -12.10 19.64 -14.45
N TYR A 151 -11.25 18.79 -13.87
CA TYR A 151 -9.91 18.48 -14.40
C TYR A 151 -9.95 17.32 -15.41
N LYS A 152 -10.84 17.40 -16.40
CA LYS A 152 -11.11 16.32 -17.37
C LYS A 152 -9.92 15.96 -18.27
N ASN A 153 -8.99 16.88 -18.46
CA ASN A 153 -7.79 16.70 -19.30
C ASN A 153 -6.60 16.15 -18.50
N VAL A 154 -6.78 15.89 -17.20
CA VAL A 154 -5.73 15.37 -16.32
C VAL A 154 -5.87 13.86 -16.26
N ASP A 155 -4.83 13.15 -16.67
CA ASP A 155 -4.76 11.68 -16.62
C ASP A 155 -4.31 11.23 -15.23
N ALA A 156 -5.21 10.50 -14.54
CA ALA A 156 -4.95 9.95 -13.22
C ALA A 156 -3.77 8.97 -13.20
N GLU A 157 -3.54 8.24 -14.29
CA GLU A 157 -2.42 7.31 -14.38
C GLU A 157 -1.08 8.01 -14.36
N ILE A 158 -0.95 9.17 -15.04
CA ILE A 158 0.25 10.00 -15.01
C ILE A 158 0.48 10.55 -13.59
N ILE A 159 -0.58 11.07 -12.95
CA ILE A 159 -0.48 11.58 -11.57
C ILE A 159 0.01 10.50 -10.61
N LEU A 160 -0.60 9.32 -10.63
CA LEU A 160 -0.21 8.21 -9.76
C LEU A 160 1.18 7.65 -10.09
N SER A 161 1.62 7.75 -11.35
CA SER A 161 3.00 7.37 -11.72
C SER A 161 4.04 8.33 -11.13
N ILE A 162 3.76 9.65 -11.08
CA ILE A 162 4.63 10.61 -10.41
C ILE A 162 4.68 10.34 -8.90
N PHE A 163 3.58 9.88 -8.29
CA PHE A 163 3.57 9.45 -6.89
C PHE A 163 4.36 8.15 -6.65
N GLY A 164 4.45 7.27 -7.64
CA GLY A 164 5.38 6.14 -7.61
C GLY A 164 6.85 6.60 -7.51
N GLU A 165 7.22 7.64 -8.27
CA GLU A 165 8.54 8.27 -8.16
C GLU A 165 8.76 8.96 -6.80
N PHE A 166 7.72 9.59 -6.26
CA PHE A 166 7.74 10.15 -4.91
C PHE A 166 8.00 9.07 -3.85
N ALA A 167 7.33 7.93 -3.94
CA ALA A 167 7.54 6.80 -3.03
C ALA A 167 8.98 6.26 -3.13
N ARG A 168 9.53 6.17 -4.33
CA ARG A 168 10.93 5.77 -4.56
C ARG A 168 11.92 6.74 -3.91
N ASP A 169 11.70 8.05 -4.04
CA ASP A 169 12.54 9.04 -3.35
C ASP A 169 12.47 8.88 -1.83
N LEU A 170 11.29 8.56 -1.25
CA LEU A 170 11.16 8.29 0.17
C LEU A 170 11.95 7.04 0.61
N VAL A 171 11.89 5.96 -0.15
CA VAL A 171 12.68 4.73 0.13
C VAL A 171 14.18 5.02 0.18
N HIS A 172 14.65 5.91 -0.71
CA HIS A 172 16.05 6.32 -0.74
C HIS A 172 16.39 7.49 0.21
N ASN A 173 15.48 7.88 1.10
CA ASN A 173 15.62 9.03 2.01
C ASN A 173 15.90 10.37 1.29
N ASN A 174 15.50 10.49 0.02
CA ASN A 174 15.61 11.71 -0.77
C ASN A 174 14.37 12.61 -0.56
N LEU A 175 14.24 13.20 0.63
CA LEU A 175 13.07 14.01 0.99
C LEU A 175 12.89 15.23 0.08
N LYS A 176 13.99 15.88 -0.36
CA LYS A 176 13.93 17.02 -1.30
C LYS A 176 13.38 16.59 -2.67
N GLY A 177 13.83 15.44 -3.18
CA GLY A 177 13.29 14.85 -4.41
C GLY A 177 11.81 14.53 -4.30
N ALA A 178 11.39 13.92 -3.20
CA ALA A 178 9.98 13.63 -2.92
C ALA A 178 9.12 14.92 -2.93
N GLU A 179 9.52 15.98 -2.23
CA GLU A 179 8.79 17.25 -2.22
C GLU A 179 8.70 17.91 -3.61
N LEU A 180 9.75 17.76 -4.43
CA LEU A 180 9.75 18.27 -5.80
C LEU A 180 8.69 17.55 -6.66
N LYS A 181 8.42 16.24 -6.43
CA LYS A 181 7.36 15.49 -7.15
C LYS A 181 5.97 16.04 -6.83
N VAL A 182 5.69 16.39 -5.57
CA VAL A 182 4.43 17.04 -5.19
C VAL A 182 4.22 18.33 -5.97
N LYS A 183 5.24 19.21 -6.01
CA LYS A 183 5.19 20.46 -6.78
C LYS A 183 4.97 20.21 -8.27
N LYS A 184 5.62 19.18 -8.85
CA LYS A 184 5.43 18.81 -10.26
C LYS A 184 4.00 18.35 -10.55
N VAL A 185 3.38 17.56 -9.67
CA VAL A 185 1.98 17.15 -9.81
C VAL A 185 1.06 18.36 -9.81
N LEU A 186 1.19 19.28 -8.84
CA LEU A 186 0.38 20.48 -8.76
C LEU A 186 0.51 21.34 -10.03
N ASN A 187 1.73 21.61 -10.47
CA ASN A 187 1.99 22.39 -11.69
C ASN A 187 1.42 21.73 -12.95
N LEU A 188 1.47 20.39 -13.02
CA LEU A 188 0.90 19.63 -14.15
C LEU A 188 -0.62 19.80 -14.19
N ILE A 189 -1.30 19.60 -13.06
CA ILE A 189 -2.74 19.70 -12.95
C ILE A 189 -3.21 21.12 -13.29
N GLU A 190 -2.55 22.16 -12.78
CA GLU A 190 -2.89 23.56 -13.08
C GLU A 190 -2.77 23.87 -14.58
N LYS A 191 -1.71 23.40 -15.25
CA LYS A 191 -1.51 23.61 -16.69
C LYS A 191 -2.57 22.93 -17.55
N LEU A 192 -3.13 21.82 -17.09
CA LEU A 192 -4.12 21.03 -17.81
C LEU A 192 -5.57 21.40 -17.47
N LYS A 193 -5.77 22.39 -16.60
CA LYS A 193 -7.09 22.85 -16.14
C LYS A 193 -7.91 23.57 -17.22
N LYS A 194 -7.37 23.79 -18.41
CA LYS A 194 -8.03 24.51 -19.52
C LYS A 194 -8.96 23.63 -20.32
#